data_19604a89685b9af03142e4fcd33fb449
#
_entry.id   19604a89685b9af03142e4fcd33fb449
#
_cell.length_a   1.000
_cell.length_b   1.000
_cell.length_c   1.000
_cell.angle_alpha   90.00
_cell.angle_beta   90.00
_cell.angle_gamma   90.00
#
_symmetry.space_group_name_H-M   'P 1'
#
loop_
_entity.id
_entity.type
_entity.pdbx_description
1 polymer ?
#
loop_
_entity_poly.entity_id
_entity_poly.type
_entity_poly.pdbx_seq_one_letter_code
_entity_poly.pdbx_strand_id
1 'polypeptide(L)'
;MASRRACDQIIKEKRVKVNGKICGLGEEVDEINDSVTVDGKKVSRARKFEYYIMNKPKGYVCTVKDDKGRKTVMDLLPKNTARIFPVGRLDYDSEGLLLFTNDGDLANRLTHPSSEIPKTYLVKIEGNIDEKTLITLRNGVVIDGKKTNKCGIKVVDEGKDFAKMNVTITEGRNREIRKMFEAVGKNVSFLKRIKIGDLKLQGLNRGEVRKLTPEEIYYLQNV
;
A
#
# COMPACT_ATOMS: atom_id res chain seq x y z
N MET A 1 -14.51 3.68 16.26
CA MET A 1 -14.28 4.71 15.22
C MET A 1 -14.78 4.21 13.87
N ALA A 2 -15.26 5.09 13.00
CA ALA A 2 -15.77 4.80 11.67
C ALA A 2 -14.67 4.96 10.60
N SER A 3 -14.93 4.60 9.33
CA SER A 3 -14.05 4.94 8.20
C SER A 3 -14.14 6.44 7.92
N ARG A 4 -13.15 7.04 7.20
CA ARG A 4 -13.21 8.47 6.83
C ARG A 4 -14.54 8.82 6.17
N ARG A 5 -14.99 8.06 5.16
CA ARG A 5 -16.29 8.27 4.51
C ARG A 5 -17.49 8.17 5.45
N ALA A 6 -17.43 7.24 6.42
CA ALA A 6 -18.49 7.14 7.42
C ALA A 6 -18.43 8.30 8.43
N CYS A 7 -17.25 8.82 8.76
CA CYS A 7 -17.11 10.05 9.55
C CYS A 7 -17.69 11.25 8.78
N ASP A 8 -17.37 11.40 7.49
CA ASP A 8 -17.92 12.45 6.63
C ASP A 8 -19.47 12.40 6.62
N GLN A 9 -20.04 11.19 6.59
CA GLN A 9 -21.50 11.01 6.64
C GLN A 9 -22.08 11.43 7.99
N ILE A 10 -21.46 11.05 9.11
CA ILE A 10 -21.88 11.43 10.47
C ILE A 10 -21.82 12.96 10.67
N ILE A 11 -20.82 13.63 10.06
CA ILE A 11 -20.71 15.10 10.08
C ILE A 11 -21.86 15.72 9.27
N LYS A 12 -22.16 15.22 8.06
CA LYS A 12 -23.30 15.68 7.24
C LYS A 12 -24.63 15.52 7.97
N GLU A 13 -24.78 14.48 8.77
CA GLU A 13 -25.95 14.23 9.63
C GLU A 13 -26.01 15.16 10.85
N LYS A 14 -25.08 16.12 11.00
CA LYS A 14 -25.01 17.10 12.12
C LYS A 14 -24.87 16.45 13.51
N ARG A 15 -24.30 15.24 13.56
CA ARG A 15 -24.10 14.46 14.79
C ARG A 15 -22.79 14.76 15.49
N VAL A 16 -21.89 15.52 14.82
CA VAL A 16 -20.60 15.93 15.37
C VAL A 16 -20.68 17.35 15.88
N LYS A 17 -20.14 17.57 17.08
CA LYS A 17 -19.99 18.90 17.65
C LYS A 17 -18.54 19.12 18.08
N VAL A 18 -18.03 20.32 17.83
CA VAL A 18 -16.74 20.83 18.32
C VAL A 18 -17.05 21.95 19.30
N ASN A 19 -16.61 21.83 20.54
CA ASN A 19 -16.88 22.79 21.62
C ASN A 19 -18.38 23.11 21.78
N GLY A 20 -19.22 22.06 21.60
CA GLY A 20 -20.69 22.18 21.71
C GLY A 20 -21.40 22.72 20.46
N LYS A 21 -20.69 23.23 19.44
CA LYS A 21 -21.28 23.73 18.18
C LYS A 21 -21.24 22.61 17.11
N ILE A 22 -22.27 22.59 16.25
CA ILE A 22 -22.32 21.62 15.12
C ILE A 22 -21.14 21.89 14.18
N CYS A 23 -20.36 20.83 13.88
CA CYS A 23 -19.22 20.88 13.00
C CYS A 23 -19.62 20.63 11.54
N GLY A 24 -19.01 21.38 10.61
CA GLY A 24 -19.14 21.19 9.16
C GLY A 24 -18.06 20.28 8.56
N LEU A 25 -18.27 19.88 7.30
CA LEU A 25 -17.22 19.15 6.56
C LEU A 25 -16.03 20.06 6.28
N GLY A 26 -14.81 19.56 6.52
CA GLY A 26 -13.57 20.30 6.28
C GLY A 26 -13.24 21.35 7.34
N GLU A 27 -14.00 21.41 8.42
CA GLU A 27 -13.68 22.27 9.56
C GLU A 27 -12.43 21.75 10.26
N GLU A 28 -11.47 22.65 10.48
CA GLU A 28 -10.24 22.34 11.20
C GLU A 28 -10.50 22.28 12.70
N VAL A 29 -9.92 21.29 13.36
CA VAL A 29 -10.09 21.04 14.80
C VAL A 29 -8.70 20.97 15.44
N ASP A 30 -8.50 21.73 16.50
CA ASP A 30 -7.31 21.61 17.34
C ASP A 30 -7.43 20.37 18.24
N GLU A 31 -6.59 19.36 17.94
CA GLU A 31 -6.60 18.08 18.65
C GLU A 31 -6.31 18.17 20.14
N ILE A 32 -5.68 19.25 20.60
CA ILE A 32 -5.26 19.47 22.00
C ILE A 32 -6.33 20.24 22.76
N ASN A 33 -6.83 21.32 22.15
CA ASN A 33 -7.66 22.32 22.83
C ASN A 33 -9.16 22.11 22.58
N ASP A 34 -9.56 21.47 21.47
CA ASP A 34 -10.96 21.30 21.12
C ASP A 34 -11.56 20.01 21.70
N SER A 35 -12.80 20.12 22.14
CA SER A 35 -13.61 18.98 22.60
C SER A 35 -14.55 18.51 21.51
N VAL A 36 -14.28 17.34 20.93
CA VAL A 36 -15.13 16.74 19.90
C VAL A 36 -16.08 15.73 20.51
N THR A 37 -17.36 15.83 20.15
CA THR A 37 -18.39 14.86 20.56
C THR A 37 -19.15 14.32 19.34
N VAL A 38 -19.55 13.06 19.40
CA VAL A 38 -20.44 12.40 18.43
C VAL A 38 -21.65 11.85 19.22
N ASP A 39 -22.86 12.26 18.84
CA ASP A 39 -24.08 11.92 19.57
C ASP A 39 -23.98 12.21 21.08
N GLY A 40 -23.35 13.35 21.44
CA GLY A 40 -23.11 13.75 22.82
C GLY A 40 -21.98 13.01 23.56
N LYS A 41 -21.37 11.97 22.97
CA LYS A 41 -20.27 11.23 23.58
C LYS A 41 -18.94 11.79 23.13
N LYS A 42 -18.04 12.09 24.08
CA LYS A 42 -16.70 12.60 23.80
C LYS A 42 -15.88 11.59 23.01
N VAL A 43 -15.23 12.03 21.92
CA VAL A 43 -14.33 11.24 21.10
C VAL A 43 -12.90 11.54 21.52
N SER A 44 -12.10 10.51 21.68
CA SER A 44 -10.67 10.64 21.92
C SER A 44 -9.86 10.05 20.76
N ARG A 45 -8.68 10.61 20.51
CA ARG A 45 -7.71 10.05 19.54
C ARG A 45 -7.27 8.65 19.98
N ALA A 46 -6.94 7.81 19.00
CA ALA A 46 -6.29 6.53 19.29
C ALA A 46 -4.97 6.78 20.03
N ARG A 47 -4.85 6.25 21.26
CA ARG A 47 -3.69 6.51 22.12
C ARG A 47 -2.41 5.81 21.66
N LYS A 48 -2.51 4.81 20.76
CA LYS A 48 -1.37 4.01 20.31
C LYS A 48 -1.50 3.66 18.84
N PHE A 49 -0.48 4.02 18.08
CA PHE A 49 -0.33 3.56 16.71
C PHE A 49 0.19 2.12 16.69
N GLU A 50 -0.29 1.35 15.74
CA GLU A 50 0.17 0.00 15.47
C GLU A 50 0.65 -0.13 14.03
N TYR A 51 1.71 -0.89 13.84
CA TYR A 51 2.37 -1.05 12.55
C TYR A 51 2.71 -2.52 12.34
N TYR A 52 2.23 -3.08 11.23
CA TYR A 52 2.47 -4.46 10.86
C TYR A 52 2.94 -4.57 9.43
N ILE A 53 3.72 -5.60 9.16
CA ILE A 53 4.14 -6.04 7.84
C ILE A 53 3.61 -7.45 7.59
N MET A 54 3.14 -7.69 6.37
CA MET A 54 2.64 -8.98 5.92
C MET A 54 3.35 -9.38 4.63
N ASN A 55 3.65 -10.66 4.48
CA ASN A 55 3.91 -11.23 3.16
C ASN A 55 2.59 -11.69 2.54
N LYS A 56 1.89 -10.77 1.88
CA LYS A 56 0.59 -11.04 1.28
C LYS A 56 0.69 -12.19 0.27
N PRO A 57 -0.12 -13.25 0.39
CA PRO A 57 -0.22 -14.29 -0.62
C PRO A 57 -1.13 -13.86 -1.78
N LYS A 58 -1.08 -14.57 -2.91
CA LYS A 58 -2.11 -14.48 -3.97
C LYS A 58 -3.47 -14.89 -3.43
N GLY A 59 -4.55 -14.45 -4.09
CA GLY A 59 -5.91 -14.85 -3.73
C GLY A 59 -6.57 -14.04 -2.61
N TYR A 60 -5.96 -12.94 -2.18
CA TYR A 60 -6.50 -12.03 -1.18
C TYR A 60 -6.61 -10.62 -1.72
N VAL A 61 -7.74 -9.95 -1.51
CA VAL A 61 -7.94 -8.55 -1.90
C VAL A 61 -7.47 -7.60 -0.80
N CYS A 62 -6.81 -6.50 -1.19
CA CYS A 62 -6.36 -5.45 -0.27
C CYS A 62 -7.52 -4.48 0.03
N THR A 63 -8.43 -4.90 0.90
CA THR A 63 -9.55 -4.07 1.40
C THR A 63 -9.87 -4.45 2.83
N VAL A 64 -10.44 -3.51 3.58
CA VAL A 64 -10.96 -3.76 4.94
C VAL A 64 -12.28 -4.53 4.90
N LYS A 65 -13.08 -4.34 3.84
CA LYS A 65 -14.34 -5.05 3.61
C LYS A 65 -14.50 -5.32 2.13
N ASP A 66 -14.97 -6.52 1.78
CA ASP A 66 -15.27 -6.89 0.41
C ASP A 66 -16.75 -7.22 0.26
N ASP A 67 -17.41 -6.53 -0.66
CA ASP A 67 -18.86 -6.71 -0.91
C ASP A 67 -19.17 -7.95 -1.78
N LYS A 68 -18.11 -8.60 -2.33
CA LYS A 68 -18.24 -9.79 -3.17
C LYS A 68 -17.89 -11.10 -2.45
N GLY A 69 -17.67 -11.05 -1.14
CA GLY A 69 -17.37 -12.22 -0.31
C GLY A 69 -16.01 -12.88 -0.57
N ARG A 70 -15.07 -12.17 -1.23
CA ARG A 70 -13.71 -12.68 -1.46
C ARG A 70 -12.88 -12.59 -0.18
N LYS A 71 -11.90 -13.47 -0.02
CA LYS A 71 -10.92 -13.37 1.07
C LYS A 71 -10.17 -12.05 1.00
N THR A 72 -10.04 -11.39 2.15
CA THR A 72 -9.34 -10.11 2.28
C THR A 72 -8.04 -10.27 3.05
N VAL A 73 -7.13 -9.34 2.91
CA VAL A 73 -5.88 -9.32 3.70
C VAL A 73 -6.14 -9.18 5.20
N MET A 74 -7.34 -8.71 5.59
CA MET A 74 -7.74 -8.61 6.99
C MET A 74 -7.97 -9.98 7.64
N ASP A 75 -8.34 -10.99 6.86
CA ASP A 75 -8.58 -12.36 7.35
C ASP A 75 -7.29 -13.06 7.82
N LEU A 76 -6.12 -12.52 7.43
CA LEU A 76 -4.80 -13.02 7.80
C LEU A 76 -4.22 -12.33 9.04
N LEU A 77 -4.87 -11.28 9.55
CA LEU A 77 -4.38 -10.55 10.72
C LEU A 77 -4.70 -11.33 12.02
N PRO A 78 -3.86 -11.18 13.06
CA PRO A 78 -4.17 -11.73 14.38
C PRO A 78 -5.50 -11.21 14.92
N LYS A 79 -6.30 -12.08 15.56
CA LYS A 79 -7.68 -11.77 16.04
C LYS A 79 -7.77 -10.59 17.00
N ASN A 80 -6.71 -10.30 17.76
CA ASN A 80 -6.68 -9.23 18.77
C ASN A 80 -5.97 -7.97 18.27
N THR A 81 -5.87 -7.80 16.96
CA THR A 81 -5.26 -6.62 16.37
C THR A 81 -6.18 -5.40 16.52
N ALA A 82 -5.64 -4.25 16.90
CA ALA A 82 -6.37 -2.99 16.84
C ALA A 82 -6.93 -2.75 15.44
N ARG A 83 -7.86 -1.82 15.31
CA ARG A 83 -8.39 -1.46 13.99
C ARG A 83 -7.30 -0.80 13.14
N ILE A 84 -6.67 -1.59 12.29
CA ILE A 84 -5.69 -1.17 11.30
C ILE A 84 -6.24 -1.36 9.88
N PHE A 85 -5.57 -0.76 8.91
CA PHE A 85 -5.92 -0.86 7.49
C PHE A 85 -4.66 -1.03 6.64
N PRO A 86 -4.77 -1.65 5.44
CA PRO A 86 -3.63 -1.82 4.56
C PRO A 86 -3.16 -0.47 3.99
N VAL A 87 -1.84 -0.26 3.96
CA VAL A 87 -1.18 0.91 3.38
C VAL A 87 -0.87 0.63 1.91
N GLY A 88 -1.66 1.20 1.04
CA GLY A 88 -1.62 0.90 -0.39
C GLY A 88 -2.23 -0.47 -0.72
N ARG A 89 -1.94 -0.93 -1.92
CA ARG A 89 -2.52 -2.19 -2.42
C ARG A 89 -1.49 -3.03 -3.15
N LEU A 90 -1.74 -4.32 -3.18
CA LEU A 90 -1.22 -5.29 -4.13
C LEU A 90 -2.41 -5.94 -4.83
N ASP A 91 -2.25 -6.28 -6.11
CA ASP A 91 -3.29 -6.95 -6.87
C ASP A 91 -3.61 -8.33 -6.29
N TYR A 92 -4.75 -8.88 -6.67
CA TYR A 92 -5.20 -10.20 -6.24
C TYR A 92 -4.20 -11.31 -6.59
N ASP A 93 -3.56 -11.19 -7.75
CA ASP A 93 -2.58 -12.10 -8.31
C ASP A 93 -1.11 -11.73 -7.99
N SER A 94 -0.90 -10.72 -7.14
CA SER A 94 0.43 -10.28 -6.71
C SER A 94 0.69 -10.63 -5.24
N GLU A 95 1.96 -10.83 -4.91
CA GLU A 95 2.42 -11.24 -3.57
C GLU A 95 3.31 -10.17 -2.93
N GLY A 96 3.63 -10.37 -1.66
CA GLY A 96 4.75 -9.73 -1.00
C GLY A 96 4.39 -8.69 0.03
N LEU A 97 5.29 -7.76 0.23
CA LEU A 97 5.28 -6.78 1.31
C LEU A 97 4.03 -5.88 1.26
N LEU A 98 3.21 -5.99 2.28
CA LEU A 98 2.06 -5.12 2.53
C LEU A 98 2.14 -4.61 3.97
N LEU A 99 2.03 -3.29 4.14
CA LEU A 99 1.99 -2.65 5.45
C LEU A 99 0.55 -2.47 5.93
N PHE A 100 0.38 -2.45 7.25
CA PHE A 100 -0.89 -2.11 7.92
C PHE A 100 -0.61 -1.17 9.07
N THR A 101 -1.49 -0.20 9.28
CA THR A 101 -1.41 0.72 10.40
C THR A 101 -2.78 1.36 10.68
N ASN A 102 -2.92 2.01 11.83
CA ASN A 102 -3.98 2.98 12.15
C ASN A 102 -3.46 4.43 12.12
N ASP A 103 -2.20 4.64 11.73
CA ASP A 103 -1.59 5.95 11.50
C ASP A 103 -1.91 6.42 10.08
N GLY A 104 -2.92 7.31 9.97
CA GLY A 104 -3.38 7.83 8.68
C GLY A 104 -2.36 8.73 7.97
N ASP A 105 -1.59 9.49 8.74
CA ASP A 105 -0.61 10.44 8.20
C ASP A 105 0.57 9.69 7.58
N LEU A 106 1.09 8.67 8.29
CA LEU A 106 2.12 7.80 7.73
C LEU A 106 1.59 7.05 6.49
N ALA A 107 0.38 6.51 6.55
CA ALA A 107 -0.20 5.80 5.40
C ALA A 107 -0.34 6.71 4.18
N ASN A 108 -0.76 7.96 4.37
CA ASN A 108 -0.85 8.95 3.31
C ASN A 108 0.52 9.24 2.71
N ARG A 109 1.54 9.54 3.53
CA ARG A 109 2.93 9.77 3.06
C ARG A 109 3.45 8.61 2.22
N LEU A 110 3.27 7.37 2.70
CA LEU A 110 3.78 6.17 2.02
C LEU A 110 3.07 5.86 0.69
N THR A 111 1.86 6.39 0.49
CA THR A 111 1.02 6.06 -0.67
C THR A 111 0.79 7.21 -1.62
N HIS A 112 1.00 8.44 -1.20
CA HIS A 112 0.79 9.60 -2.05
C HIS A 112 1.79 9.63 -3.22
N PRO A 113 1.34 9.87 -4.46
CA PRO A 113 2.23 9.85 -5.62
C PRO A 113 3.40 10.83 -5.54
N SER A 114 3.22 12.00 -4.89
CA SER A 114 4.27 13.02 -4.75
C SER A 114 5.41 12.61 -3.81
N SER A 115 5.22 11.58 -2.98
CA SER A 115 6.26 11.11 -2.06
C SER A 115 7.34 10.29 -2.77
N GLU A 116 7.08 9.82 -3.98
CA GLU A 116 8.02 9.07 -4.84
C GLU A 116 8.77 7.94 -4.14
N ILE A 117 8.21 7.39 -3.05
CA ILE A 117 8.85 6.32 -2.28
C ILE A 117 9.05 5.09 -3.15
N PRO A 118 10.29 4.61 -3.32
CA PRO A 118 10.59 3.50 -4.22
C PRO A 118 9.99 2.19 -3.72
N LYS A 119 9.41 1.43 -4.63
CA LYS A 119 8.87 0.09 -4.39
C LYS A 119 9.57 -0.89 -5.30
N THR A 120 10.26 -1.87 -4.72
CA THR A 120 11.00 -2.88 -5.48
C THR A 120 10.21 -4.18 -5.53
N TYR A 121 10.11 -4.73 -6.72
CA TYR A 121 9.41 -5.96 -7.02
C TYR A 121 10.34 -7.00 -7.62
N LEU A 122 10.23 -8.24 -7.17
CA LEU A 122 10.75 -9.39 -7.89
C LEU A 122 9.73 -9.77 -8.97
N VAL A 123 10.15 -9.65 -10.22
CA VAL A 123 9.35 -9.93 -11.41
C VAL A 123 9.93 -11.14 -12.12
N LYS A 124 9.09 -12.11 -12.47
CA LYS A 124 9.45 -13.20 -13.40
C LYS A 124 8.61 -13.07 -14.66
N ILE A 125 9.25 -13.10 -15.80
CA ILE A 125 8.61 -13.13 -17.12
C ILE A 125 8.82 -14.48 -17.78
N GLU A 126 8.01 -14.78 -18.76
CA GLU A 126 8.18 -15.89 -19.68
C GLU A 126 9.17 -15.48 -20.78
N GLY A 127 10.04 -16.39 -21.16
CA GLY A 127 11.12 -16.16 -22.13
C GLY A 127 12.19 -15.18 -21.65
N ASN A 128 13.12 -14.89 -22.53
CA ASN A 128 14.24 -14.01 -22.27
C ASN A 128 13.90 -12.53 -22.54
N ILE A 129 14.75 -11.62 -22.11
CA ILE A 129 14.63 -10.19 -22.37
C ILE A 129 15.99 -9.66 -22.84
N ASP A 130 15.98 -8.92 -23.94
CA ASP A 130 17.18 -8.28 -24.47
C ASP A 130 17.46 -6.92 -23.83
N GLU A 131 18.68 -6.43 -23.94
CA GLU A 131 19.07 -5.15 -23.34
C GLU A 131 18.32 -3.96 -23.97
N LYS A 132 17.96 -4.02 -25.25
CA LYS A 132 17.19 -2.97 -25.91
C LYS A 132 15.80 -2.82 -25.27
N THR A 133 15.15 -3.93 -24.99
CA THR A 133 13.85 -3.97 -24.28
C THR A 133 14.01 -3.47 -22.85
N LEU A 134 15.08 -3.85 -22.13
CA LEU A 134 15.36 -3.33 -20.78
C LEU A 134 15.58 -1.82 -20.78
N ILE A 135 16.32 -1.27 -21.74
CA ILE A 135 16.52 0.19 -21.89
C ILE A 135 15.17 0.88 -22.14
N THR A 136 14.31 0.33 -22.98
CA THR A 136 12.98 0.86 -23.23
C THR A 136 12.15 0.93 -21.97
N LEU A 137 12.09 -0.15 -21.19
CA LEU A 137 11.38 -0.21 -19.91
C LEU A 137 11.94 0.79 -18.88
N ARG A 138 13.29 0.86 -18.74
CA ARG A 138 13.95 1.79 -17.80
C ARG A 138 13.63 3.26 -18.11
N ASN A 139 13.47 3.60 -19.39
CA ASN A 139 13.15 4.97 -19.82
C ASN A 139 11.66 5.30 -19.72
N GLY A 140 10.84 4.33 -19.36
CA GLY A 140 9.39 4.43 -19.26
C GLY A 140 8.68 4.16 -20.56
N VAL A 141 7.54 3.51 -20.49
CA VAL A 141 6.66 3.09 -21.59
C VAL A 141 5.27 3.70 -21.44
N VAL A 142 4.54 3.79 -22.53
CA VAL A 142 3.16 4.31 -22.49
C VAL A 142 2.22 3.20 -22.04
N ILE A 143 1.51 3.43 -20.93
CA ILE A 143 0.42 2.59 -20.44
C ILE A 143 -0.79 3.46 -20.13
N ASP A 144 -1.98 3.00 -20.52
CA ASP A 144 -3.23 3.77 -20.35
C ASP A 144 -3.12 5.20 -20.88
N GLY A 145 -2.46 5.41 -22.03
CA GLY A 145 -2.29 6.71 -22.69
C GLY A 145 -1.27 7.66 -22.06
N LYS A 146 -0.59 7.25 -20.96
CA LYS A 146 0.39 8.10 -20.27
C LYS A 146 1.71 7.35 -20.08
N LYS A 147 2.83 8.00 -20.37
CA LYS A 147 4.16 7.46 -20.14
C LYS A 147 4.40 7.24 -18.65
N THR A 148 5.03 6.11 -18.29
CA THR A 148 5.48 5.83 -16.92
C THR A 148 6.73 6.62 -16.58
N ASN A 149 7.00 6.80 -15.30
CA ASN A 149 8.27 7.31 -14.83
C ASN A 149 9.42 6.37 -15.22
N LYS A 150 10.65 6.88 -15.19
CA LYS A 150 11.84 6.04 -15.28
C LYS A 150 11.86 5.05 -14.11
N CYS A 151 12.33 3.82 -14.37
CA CYS A 151 12.41 2.78 -13.36
C CYS A 151 13.77 2.11 -13.32
N GLY A 152 14.14 1.54 -12.17
CA GLY A 152 15.32 0.69 -12.05
C GLY A 152 14.98 -0.75 -12.43
N ILE A 153 15.77 -1.38 -13.28
CA ILE A 153 15.65 -2.82 -13.59
C ILE A 153 17.03 -3.47 -13.49
N LYS A 154 17.12 -4.50 -12.64
CA LYS A 154 18.32 -5.34 -12.51
C LYS A 154 17.91 -6.80 -12.72
N VAL A 155 18.44 -7.44 -13.76
CA VAL A 155 18.30 -8.89 -13.96
C VAL A 155 19.05 -9.59 -12.83
N VAL A 156 18.41 -10.56 -12.18
CA VAL A 156 18.96 -11.31 -11.03
C VAL A 156 19.11 -12.79 -11.32
N ASP A 157 18.37 -13.31 -12.29
CA ASP A 157 18.42 -14.71 -12.70
C ASP A 157 17.79 -14.85 -14.09
N GLU A 158 18.32 -15.68 -14.93
CA GLU A 158 17.75 -15.97 -16.25
C GLU A 158 18.01 -17.42 -16.67
N GLY A 159 17.11 -17.98 -17.43
CA GLY A 159 17.19 -19.32 -17.98
C GLY A 159 16.65 -19.34 -19.41
N LYS A 160 16.59 -20.52 -20.00
CA LYS A 160 16.13 -20.68 -21.39
C LYS A 160 14.71 -20.10 -21.61
N ASP A 161 13.79 -20.27 -20.65
CA ASP A 161 12.37 -19.97 -20.81
C ASP A 161 11.86 -18.92 -19.80
N PHE A 162 12.76 -18.22 -19.10
CA PHE A 162 12.37 -17.18 -18.14
C PHE A 162 13.50 -16.17 -17.89
N ALA A 163 13.12 -14.98 -17.46
CA ALA A 163 14.03 -14.04 -16.79
C ALA A 163 13.38 -13.54 -15.49
N LYS A 164 14.21 -13.40 -14.45
CA LYS A 164 13.85 -12.78 -13.17
C LYS A 164 14.63 -11.50 -12.99
N MET A 165 13.95 -10.48 -12.50
CA MET A 165 14.55 -9.17 -12.29
C MET A 165 13.93 -8.44 -11.10
N ASN A 166 14.75 -7.59 -10.49
CA ASN A 166 14.26 -6.59 -9.55
C ASN A 166 13.88 -5.34 -10.32
N VAL A 167 12.60 -4.94 -10.21
CA VAL A 167 12.05 -3.73 -10.82
C VAL A 167 11.71 -2.75 -9.72
N THR A 168 12.26 -1.55 -9.74
CA THR A 168 12.02 -0.48 -8.77
C THR A 168 11.31 0.67 -9.45
N ILE A 169 10.10 0.98 -8.97
CA ILE A 169 9.25 2.09 -9.42
C ILE A 169 8.99 3.06 -8.27
N THR A 170 8.75 4.33 -8.55
CA THR A 170 8.40 5.37 -7.58
C THR A 170 6.91 5.72 -7.57
N GLU A 171 6.22 5.42 -8.65
CA GLU A 171 4.76 5.55 -8.76
C GLU A 171 4.04 4.24 -8.34
N GLY A 172 2.76 4.10 -8.59
CA GLY A 172 1.99 2.91 -8.19
C GLY A 172 0.65 2.87 -8.92
N ARG A 173 0.70 2.99 -10.26
CA ARG A 173 -0.50 2.95 -11.11
C ARG A 173 -1.12 1.56 -11.10
N ASN A 174 -2.37 1.47 -11.49
CA ASN A 174 -3.07 0.18 -11.53
C ASN A 174 -2.37 -0.81 -12.45
N ARG A 175 -1.94 -1.95 -11.88
CA ARG A 175 -1.22 -3.05 -12.56
C ARG A 175 0.01 -2.58 -13.37
N GLU A 176 0.68 -1.54 -12.90
CA GLU A 176 1.70 -0.79 -13.62
C GLU A 176 2.79 -1.71 -14.21
N ILE A 177 3.48 -2.50 -13.38
CA ILE A 177 4.56 -3.37 -13.83
C ILE A 177 4.06 -4.36 -14.91
N ARG A 178 2.88 -4.98 -14.71
CA ARG A 178 2.33 -5.91 -15.69
C ARG A 178 2.07 -5.24 -17.03
N LYS A 179 1.46 -4.05 -17.02
CA LYS A 179 1.22 -3.26 -18.23
C LYS A 179 2.50 -2.77 -18.90
N MET A 180 3.52 -2.41 -18.10
CA MET A 180 4.83 -2.02 -18.64
C MET A 180 5.46 -3.16 -19.45
N PHE A 181 5.45 -4.38 -18.89
CA PHE A 181 5.99 -5.55 -19.58
C PHE A 181 5.12 -5.95 -20.79
N GLU A 182 3.81 -5.89 -20.67
CA GLU A 182 2.87 -6.13 -21.76
C GLU A 182 3.09 -5.17 -22.93
N ALA A 183 3.36 -3.88 -22.67
CA ALA A 183 3.66 -2.87 -23.69
C ALA A 183 4.92 -3.18 -24.53
N VAL A 184 5.80 -4.05 -24.05
CA VAL A 184 6.98 -4.55 -24.78
C VAL A 184 6.84 -6.03 -25.17
N GLY A 185 5.62 -6.57 -25.17
CA GLY A 185 5.32 -7.94 -25.60
C GLY A 185 5.81 -9.04 -24.64
N LYS A 186 5.97 -8.72 -23.35
CA LYS A 186 6.40 -9.68 -22.31
C LYS A 186 5.29 -9.95 -21.31
N ASN A 187 5.11 -11.23 -20.93
CA ASN A 187 4.13 -11.66 -19.94
C ASN A 187 4.77 -11.84 -18.55
N VAL A 188 4.20 -11.19 -17.51
CA VAL A 188 4.64 -11.33 -16.11
C VAL A 188 3.93 -12.52 -15.48
N SER A 189 4.64 -13.63 -15.32
CA SER A 189 4.15 -14.86 -14.69
C SER A 189 4.17 -14.82 -13.15
N PHE A 190 5.08 -14.01 -12.56
CA PHE A 190 5.19 -13.84 -11.11
C PHE A 190 5.54 -12.39 -10.75
N LEU A 191 4.87 -11.86 -9.71
CA LEU A 191 5.09 -10.52 -9.20
C LEU A 191 5.01 -10.51 -7.67
N LYS A 192 6.12 -10.12 -7.02
CA LYS A 192 6.22 -10.03 -5.56
C LYS A 192 6.88 -8.72 -5.14
N ARG A 193 6.19 -7.89 -4.37
CA ARG A 193 6.83 -6.71 -3.77
C ARG A 193 7.75 -7.15 -2.65
N ILE A 194 9.04 -6.85 -2.77
CA ILE A 194 10.07 -7.28 -1.80
C ILE A 194 10.56 -6.13 -0.92
N LYS A 195 10.32 -4.86 -1.33
CA LYS A 195 10.83 -3.68 -0.63
C LYS A 195 9.91 -2.47 -0.82
N ILE A 196 9.80 -1.61 0.21
CA ILE A 196 9.23 -0.26 0.18
C ILE A 196 10.24 0.66 0.86
N GLY A 197 10.81 1.64 0.12
CA GLY A 197 11.98 2.35 0.60
C GLY A 197 13.08 1.35 0.98
N ASP A 198 13.59 1.40 2.20
CA ASP A 198 14.54 0.42 2.74
C ASP A 198 13.90 -0.71 3.56
N LEU A 199 12.61 -0.63 3.83
CA LEU A 199 11.90 -1.71 4.50
C LEU A 199 11.82 -2.96 3.61
N LYS A 200 12.31 -4.09 4.12
CA LYS A 200 12.38 -5.39 3.42
C LYS A 200 11.44 -6.42 4.06
N LEU A 201 11.07 -7.42 3.29
CA LEU A 201 10.18 -8.49 3.74
C LEU A 201 10.83 -9.44 4.78
N GLN A 202 12.14 -9.51 4.84
CA GLN A 202 12.95 -10.21 5.88
C GLN A 202 12.48 -11.62 6.25
N GLY A 203 12.38 -12.52 5.28
CA GLY A 203 12.16 -13.95 5.57
C GLY A 203 10.75 -14.34 6.01
N LEU A 204 9.79 -13.42 6.07
CA LEU A 204 8.38 -13.75 6.31
C LEU A 204 7.86 -14.73 5.27
N ASN A 205 7.29 -15.85 5.73
CA ASN A 205 6.61 -16.81 4.86
C ASN A 205 5.32 -16.22 4.28
N ARG A 206 4.77 -16.83 3.24
CA ARG A 206 3.50 -16.40 2.65
C ARG A 206 2.36 -16.43 3.68
N GLY A 207 1.64 -15.32 3.81
CA GLY A 207 0.55 -15.17 4.76
C GLY A 207 0.99 -14.77 6.16
N GLU A 208 2.28 -14.81 6.48
CA GLU A 208 2.78 -14.39 7.79
C GLU A 208 2.71 -12.88 7.98
N VAL A 209 2.46 -12.51 9.23
CA VAL A 209 2.32 -11.14 9.71
C VAL A 209 3.18 -10.95 10.96
N ARG A 210 3.91 -9.84 11.04
CA ARG A 210 4.59 -9.43 12.27
C ARG A 210 4.43 -7.92 12.52
N LYS A 211 4.66 -7.52 13.74
CA LYS A 211 4.86 -6.09 14.06
C LYS A 211 6.16 -5.58 13.44
N LEU A 212 6.18 -4.30 13.10
CA LEU A 212 7.42 -3.61 12.76
C LEU A 212 8.28 -3.45 14.01
N THR A 213 9.61 -3.47 13.82
CA THR A 213 10.56 -3.10 14.88
C THR A 213 10.59 -1.58 15.10
N PRO A 214 11.07 -1.10 16.25
CA PRO A 214 11.23 0.33 16.48
C PRO A 214 12.06 1.04 15.40
N GLU A 215 13.12 0.39 14.90
CA GLU A 215 14.00 0.91 13.85
C GLU A 215 13.26 1.03 12.51
N GLU A 216 12.45 0.03 12.16
CA GLU A 216 11.61 0.06 10.96
C GLU A 216 10.55 1.17 11.04
N ILE A 217 9.93 1.38 12.21
CA ILE A 217 8.97 2.45 12.44
C ILE A 217 9.67 3.81 12.31
N TYR A 218 10.81 3.99 12.98
CA TYR A 218 11.59 5.21 12.91
C TYR A 218 11.98 5.53 11.45
N TYR A 219 12.46 4.53 10.72
CA TYR A 219 12.77 4.68 9.30
C TYR A 219 11.57 5.21 8.50
N LEU A 220 10.39 4.56 8.63
CA LEU A 220 9.18 4.96 7.89
C LEU A 220 8.64 6.34 8.28
N GLN A 221 8.90 6.79 9.51
CA GLN A 221 8.49 8.12 9.96
C GLN A 221 9.35 9.24 9.40
N ASN A 222 10.56 8.92 8.91
CA ASN A 222 11.54 9.88 8.40
C ASN A 222 11.80 9.79 6.87
N VAL A 223 11.00 9.00 6.16
CA VAL A 223 11.04 8.87 4.69
C VAL A 223 10.10 9.86 4.03
#